data_7d5d30efedd17389f41a515c44755dc5
#
_entry.id   7d5d30efedd17389f41a515c44755dc5
#
_cell.length_a   1.000
_cell.length_b   1.000
_cell.length_c   1.000
_cell.angle_alpha   90.00
_cell.angle_beta   90.00
_cell.angle_gamma   90.00
#
_symmetry.space_group_name_H-M   'P 1'
#
loop_
_entity.id
_entity.type
_entity.pdbx_description
1 polymer ?
#
loop_
_entity_poly.entity_id
_entity_poly.type
_entity_poly.pdbx_seq_one_letter_code
_entity_poly.pdbx_strand_id
1 'polypeptide(L)'
;MRKDTRRPKGSKFGKSPGRTKDSLRDRLSKPGRHAIMSDPLAKIKKKLQDEIDQLSHELSVELPKEIAVARAHGDLSENAEYKFAKERQTYVNAKIAQLKKRMDDLGMLNLNNIPRDRSGYGSRIVVVDLARDVKVKYKLVSSEEADAEKGLISTTSPIGRALLNRKVGDEIEVATPAGKKEFEVVELLTIHDGE
;
A
#
# COMPACT_ATOMS: atom_id res chain seq x y z
N MET A 1 91.84 25.21 -10.57
CA MET A 1 92.45 23.86 -10.59
C MET A 1 91.41 22.81 -10.62
N ARG A 2 91.21 22.25 -11.80
CA ARG A 2 91.27 20.83 -12.11
C ARG A 2 90.32 19.94 -11.29
N LYS A 3 89.30 19.41 -12.02
CA LYS A 3 89.11 18.03 -12.52
C LYS A 3 88.27 17.25 -11.48
N ASP A 4 87.41 16.37 -11.79
CA ASP A 4 87.12 15.54 -12.95
C ASP A 4 85.80 14.82 -12.74
N THR A 5 85.05 14.75 -13.79
CA THR A 5 84.25 13.62 -14.29
C THR A 5 83.98 12.42 -13.38
N ARG A 6 82.73 12.01 -13.29
CA ARG A 6 82.26 10.69 -13.84
C ARG A 6 80.72 10.52 -13.62
N ARG A 7 80.06 10.35 -14.73
CA ARG A 7 78.79 9.61 -14.76
C ARG A 7 79.07 8.11 -14.59
N PRO A 8 78.13 7.38 -14.09
CA PRO A 8 77.58 6.32 -14.90
C PRO A 8 76.06 6.19 -14.92
N LYS A 9 75.69 5.88 -16.05
CA LYS A 9 74.51 5.22 -16.68
C LYS A 9 73.65 4.33 -15.81
N GLY A 10 72.33 4.54 -16.01
CA GLY A 10 71.45 3.44 -16.34
C GLY A 10 70.74 2.75 -15.20
N SER A 11 69.46 2.95 -15.09
CA SER A 11 68.58 1.80 -14.86
C SER A 11 67.11 2.16 -14.94
N LYS A 12 66.47 1.62 -15.96
CA LYS A 12 65.16 1.03 -15.99
C LYS A 12 63.95 1.87 -15.54
N PHE A 13 63.26 2.37 -16.52
CA PHE A 13 61.82 2.63 -16.58
C PHE A 13 61.04 1.45 -15.96
N GLY A 14 60.48 1.67 -14.80
CA GLY A 14 59.43 0.86 -14.23
C GLY A 14 58.09 1.31 -14.83
N LYS A 15 57.51 0.47 -15.68
CA LYS A 15 56.16 0.64 -16.20
C LYS A 15 55.17 0.67 -15.05
N SER A 16 54.44 1.76 -14.90
CA SER A 16 53.24 1.83 -14.10
C SER A 16 52.21 0.86 -14.69
N PRO A 17 51.57 -0.01 -13.89
CA PRO A 17 50.50 -0.83 -14.38
C PRO A 17 49.29 0.04 -14.73
N GLY A 18 48.83 -0.11 -15.97
CA GLY A 18 47.70 0.58 -16.53
C GLY A 18 46.44 0.43 -15.64
N ARG A 19 45.89 1.54 -15.29
CA ARG A 19 44.57 1.64 -14.69
C ARG A 19 43.56 1.18 -15.74
N THR A 20 43.19 -0.09 -15.69
CA THR A 20 42.15 -0.65 -16.55
C THR A 20 40.83 0.05 -16.25
N LYS A 21 40.19 0.57 -17.30
CA LYS A 21 38.88 1.27 -17.28
C LYS A 21 37.70 0.38 -16.81
N ASP A 22 37.96 -0.87 -16.45
CA ASP A 22 36.95 -1.83 -16.00
C ASP A 22 36.58 -1.70 -14.51
N SER A 23 37.39 -1.03 -13.70
CA SER A 23 37.06 -0.88 -12.26
C SER A 23 36.00 0.18 -11.94
N LEU A 24 35.61 0.98 -12.92
CA LEU A 24 34.54 2.02 -12.74
C LEU A 24 33.14 1.56 -13.14
N ARG A 25 33.05 0.48 -13.95
CA ARG A 25 31.75 -0.10 -14.31
C ARG A 25 31.17 -1.00 -13.24
N ASP A 26 32.03 -1.59 -12.39
CA ASP A 26 31.59 -2.52 -11.34
C ASP A 26 31.09 -1.82 -10.06
N ARG A 27 31.25 -0.49 -9.95
CA ARG A 27 30.71 0.29 -8.83
C ARG A 27 29.31 0.86 -9.07
N LEU A 28 28.79 0.78 -10.30
CA LEU A 28 27.48 1.34 -10.68
C LEU A 28 26.38 0.28 -10.80
N SER A 29 26.64 -0.98 -10.56
CA SER A 29 25.65 -2.06 -10.69
C SER A 29 25.41 -2.85 -9.40
N LYS A 30 25.67 -2.26 -8.23
CA LYS A 30 25.02 -2.76 -7.02
C LYS A 30 23.68 -2.05 -6.91
N PRO A 31 22.56 -2.74 -7.15
CA PRO A 31 21.26 -2.18 -6.77
C PRO A 31 21.37 -1.92 -5.27
N GLY A 32 21.23 -0.65 -4.89
CA GLY A 32 21.16 -0.27 -3.50
C GLY A 32 20.22 -1.27 -2.83
N ARG A 33 20.65 -1.84 -1.70
CA ARG A 33 19.75 -2.53 -0.80
C ARG A 33 18.75 -1.47 -0.29
N HIS A 34 17.78 -1.14 -1.13
CA HIS A 34 16.50 -0.71 -0.63
C HIS A 34 16.05 -1.92 0.19
N ALA A 35 16.12 -1.82 1.49
CA ALA A 35 15.32 -2.65 2.35
C ALA A 35 13.93 -2.60 1.74
N ILE A 36 13.47 -3.73 1.21
CA ILE A 36 12.11 -3.90 0.71
C ILE A 36 11.27 -3.74 1.98
N MET A 37 10.85 -2.50 2.26
CA MET A 37 9.74 -2.27 3.17
C MET A 37 8.62 -3.08 2.56
N SER A 38 8.32 -4.22 3.19
CA SER A 38 7.23 -5.08 2.74
C SER A 38 6.00 -4.19 2.64
N ASP A 39 5.49 -3.99 1.42
CA ASP A 39 4.27 -3.20 1.20
C ASP A 39 3.21 -3.71 2.19
N PRO A 40 2.81 -2.93 3.20
CA PRO A 40 1.87 -3.39 4.22
C PRO A 40 0.53 -3.79 3.60
N LEU A 41 0.23 -3.28 2.41
CA LEU A 41 -0.96 -3.61 1.66
C LEU A 41 -0.82 -4.87 0.79
N ALA A 42 0.40 -5.41 0.61
CA ALA A 42 0.63 -6.55 -0.28
C ALA A 42 -0.20 -7.78 0.11
N LYS A 43 -0.33 -8.05 1.40
CA LYS A 43 -1.15 -9.17 1.90
C LYS A 43 -2.64 -8.98 1.62
N ILE A 44 -3.12 -7.74 1.74
CA ILE A 44 -4.53 -7.40 1.50
C ILE A 44 -4.81 -7.48 0.01
N LYS A 45 -3.96 -6.87 -0.82
CA LYS A 45 -4.06 -6.94 -2.28
C LYS A 45 -4.08 -8.39 -2.77
N LYS A 46 -3.20 -9.24 -2.22
CA LYS A 46 -3.17 -10.66 -2.57
C LYS A 46 -4.48 -11.37 -2.23
N LYS A 47 -5.02 -11.18 -1.03
CA LYS A 47 -6.31 -11.78 -0.64
C LYS A 47 -7.46 -11.36 -1.57
N LEU A 48 -7.53 -10.07 -1.89
CA LEU A 48 -8.55 -9.56 -2.82
C LEU A 48 -8.39 -10.15 -4.22
N GLN A 49 -7.13 -10.25 -4.70
CA GLN A 49 -6.86 -10.86 -6.00
C GLN A 49 -7.25 -12.35 -6.02
N ASP A 50 -6.87 -13.11 -5.01
CA ASP A 50 -7.22 -14.53 -4.89
C ASP A 50 -8.76 -14.73 -4.88
N GLU A 51 -9.52 -13.85 -4.17
CA GLU A 51 -10.99 -13.89 -4.16
C GLU A 51 -11.58 -13.51 -5.53
N ILE A 52 -11.03 -12.50 -6.21
CA ILE A 52 -11.43 -12.11 -7.56
C ILE A 52 -11.21 -13.27 -8.54
N ASP A 53 -10.07 -13.95 -8.46
CA ASP A 53 -9.71 -15.06 -9.35
C ASP A 53 -10.65 -16.26 -9.16
N GLN A 54 -10.97 -16.61 -7.91
CA GLN A 54 -11.93 -17.66 -7.58
C GLN A 54 -13.32 -17.36 -8.15
N LEU A 55 -13.85 -16.16 -7.89
CA LEU A 55 -15.16 -15.77 -8.39
C LEU A 55 -15.19 -15.64 -9.92
N SER A 56 -14.09 -15.22 -10.53
CA SER A 56 -13.96 -15.16 -11.98
C SER A 56 -13.95 -16.55 -12.61
N HIS A 57 -13.33 -17.52 -11.96
CA HIS A 57 -13.38 -18.93 -12.39
C HIS A 57 -14.81 -19.48 -12.28
N GLU A 58 -15.49 -19.28 -11.16
CA GLU A 58 -16.90 -19.65 -10.99
C GLU A 58 -17.77 -19.06 -12.10
N LEU A 59 -17.60 -17.75 -12.38
CA LEU A 59 -18.38 -17.03 -13.40
C LEU A 59 -18.16 -17.55 -14.82
N SER A 60 -16.89 -17.88 -15.15
CA SER A 60 -16.49 -18.23 -16.53
C SER A 60 -16.54 -19.73 -16.83
N VAL A 61 -16.45 -20.58 -15.82
CA VAL A 61 -16.35 -22.03 -16.01
C VAL A 61 -17.51 -22.78 -15.37
N GLU A 62 -17.85 -22.51 -14.12
CA GLU A 62 -18.81 -23.32 -13.35
C GLU A 62 -20.25 -22.91 -13.69
N LEU A 63 -20.60 -21.65 -13.52
CA LEU A 63 -21.94 -21.15 -13.77
C LEU A 63 -22.44 -21.36 -15.22
N PRO A 64 -21.63 -21.22 -16.28
CA PRO A 64 -22.08 -21.54 -17.63
C PRO A 64 -22.47 -23.02 -17.81
N LYS A 65 -21.75 -23.93 -17.13
CA LYS A 65 -22.08 -25.38 -17.15
C LYS A 65 -23.39 -25.66 -16.42
N GLU A 66 -23.55 -25.09 -15.22
CA GLU A 66 -24.79 -25.22 -14.45
C GLU A 66 -26.00 -24.67 -15.22
N ILE A 67 -25.85 -23.49 -15.82
CA ILE A 67 -26.90 -22.89 -16.66
C ILE A 67 -27.22 -23.77 -17.87
N ALA A 68 -26.21 -24.37 -18.51
CA ALA A 68 -26.41 -25.26 -19.66
C ALA A 68 -27.17 -26.55 -19.26
N VAL A 69 -26.82 -27.16 -18.12
CA VAL A 69 -27.51 -28.32 -17.57
C VAL A 69 -28.94 -28.00 -17.21
N ALA A 70 -29.16 -26.89 -16.49
CA ALA A 70 -30.50 -26.46 -16.11
C ALA A 70 -31.39 -26.19 -17.35
N ARG A 71 -30.85 -25.63 -18.45
CA ARG A 71 -31.56 -25.43 -19.71
C ARG A 71 -31.98 -26.77 -20.39
N ALA A 72 -31.17 -27.78 -20.23
CA ALA A 72 -31.47 -29.09 -20.82
C ALA A 72 -32.66 -29.81 -20.16
N HIS A 73 -33.04 -29.42 -18.94
CA HIS A 73 -34.18 -30.01 -18.20
C HIS A 73 -35.55 -29.48 -18.67
N GLY A 74 -35.64 -28.58 -19.64
CA GLY A 74 -36.91 -28.12 -20.24
C GLY A 74 -37.39 -26.77 -19.72
N ASP A 75 -38.69 -26.65 -19.42
CA ASP A 75 -39.38 -25.37 -19.15
C ASP A 75 -38.61 -24.44 -18.21
N LEU A 76 -38.07 -23.36 -18.80
CA LEU A 76 -37.20 -22.38 -18.08
C LEU A 76 -38.01 -21.49 -17.13
N SER A 77 -39.32 -21.36 -17.34
CA SER A 77 -40.16 -20.45 -16.54
C SER A 77 -40.38 -20.96 -15.13
N GLU A 78 -40.45 -22.29 -14.94
CA GLU A 78 -40.62 -22.94 -13.64
C GLU A 78 -39.35 -23.63 -13.12
N ASN A 79 -38.26 -23.59 -13.90
CA ASN A 79 -36.99 -24.23 -13.57
C ASN A 79 -36.25 -23.45 -12.46
N ALA A 80 -36.38 -23.95 -11.23
CA ALA A 80 -35.74 -23.36 -10.05
C ALA A 80 -34.21 -23.35 -10.16
N GLU A 81 -33.61 -24.39 -10.73
CA GLU A 81 -32.16 -24.52 -10.91
C GLU A 81 -31.62 -23.42 -11.86
N TYR A 82 -32.33 -23.18 -12.96
CA TYR A 82 -31.97 -22.12 -13.88
C TYR A 82 -32.07 -20.73 -13.24
N LYS A 83 -33.15 -20.46 -12.50
CA LYS A 83 -33.33 -19.18 -11.78
C LYS A 83 -32.20 -18.98 -10.76
N PHE A 84 -31.92 -20.00 -9.96
CA PHE A 84 -30.83 -19.95 -8.96
C PHE A 84 -29.46 -19.68 -9.61
N ALA A 85 -29.12 -20.40 -10.68
CA ALA A 85 -27.85 -20.18 -11.39
C ALA A 85 -27.74 -18.77 -11.98
N LYS A 86 -28.84 -18.20 -12.47
CA LYS A 86 -28.89 -16.80 -12.98
C LYS A 86 -28.78 -15.77 -11.86
N GLU A 87 -29.39 -15.98 -10.72
CA GLU A 87 -29.25 -15.14 -9.53
C GLU A 87 -27.80 -15.19 -9.01
N ARG A 88 -27.22 -16.38 -8.94
CA ARG A 88 -25.82 -16.57 -8.56
C ARG A 88 -24.88 -15.85 -9.51
N GLN A 89 -25.11 -15.94 -10.82
CA GLN A 89 -24.34 -15.22 -11.83
C GLN A 89 -24.39 -13.69 -11.61
N THR A 90 -25.56 -13.17 -11.31
CA THR A 90 -25.75 -11.71 -11.03
C THR A 90 -25.00 -11.32 -9.77
N TYR A 91 -25.11 -12.11 -8.69
CA TYR A 91 -24.43 -11.89 -7.43
C TYR A 91 -22.90 -11.90 -7.61
N VAL A 92 -22.36 -12.92 -8.30
CA VAL A 92 -20.91 -13.07 -8.51
C VAL A 92 -20.36 -11.90 -9.31
N ASN A 93 -21.06 -11.46 -10.37
CA ASN A 93 -20.68 -10.27 -11.13
C ASN A 93 -20.61 -9.00 -10.26
N ALA A 94 -21.63 -8.75 -9.43
CA ALA A 94 -21.67 -7.62 -8.53
C ALA A 94 -20.53 -7.68 -7.49
N LYS A 95 -20.24 -8.87 -6.97
CA LYS A 95 -19.17 -9.11 -6.00
C LYS A 95 -17.79 -8.85 -6.61
N ILE A 96 -17.53 -9.36 -7.83
CA ILE A 96 -16.28 -9.08 -8.55
C ILE A 96 -16.10 -7.57 -8.77
N ALA A 97 -17.15 -6.86 -9.20
CA ALA A 97 -17.08 -5.42 -9.41
C ALA A 97 -16.76 -4.67 -8.10
N GLN A 98 -17.35 -5.08 -6.99
CA GLN A 98 -17.06 -4.53 -5.66
C GLN A 98 -15.60 -4.77 -5.25
N LEU A 99 -15.07 -6.00 -5.42
CA LEU A 99 -13.71 -6.35 -5.06
C LEU A 99 -12.69 -5.60 -5.93
N LYS A 100 -12.96 -5.47 -7.24
CA LYS A 100 -12.10 -4.68 -8.14
C LYS A 100 -12.04 -3.22 -7.72
N LYS A 101 -13.18 -2.61 -7.38
CA LYS A 101 -13.20 -1.24 -6.86
C LYS A 101 -12.35 -1.10 -5.58
N ARG A 102 -12.45 -2.06 -4.65
CA ARG A 102 -11.61 -2.07 -3.44
C ARG A 102 -10.11 -2.21 -3.77
N MET A 103 -9.77 -3.03 -4.77
CA MET A 103 -8.40 -3.16 -5.25
C MET A 103 -7.87 -1.84 -5.83
N ASP A 104 -8.69 -1.13 -6.61
CA ASP A 104 -8.35 0.17 -7.19
C ASP A 104 -8.16 1.23 -6.09
N ASP A 105 -9.05 1.27 -5.08
CA ASP A 105 -8.92 2.16 -3.92
C ASP A 105 -7.60 1.92 -3.17
N LEU A 106 -7.21 0.65 -2.97
CA LEU A 106 -5.90 0.30 -2.39
C LEU A 106 -4.72 0.64 -3.31
N GLY A 107 -4.91 0.59 -4.63
CA GLY A 107 -3.90 1.00 -5.63
C GLY A 107 -3.62 2.50 -5.61
N MET A 108 -4.63 3.31 -5.29
CA MET A 108 -4.49 4.78 -5.18
C MET A 108 -3.73 5.21 -3.92
N LEU A 109 -3.60 4.33 -2.91
CA LEU A 109 -2.78 4.57 -1.72
C LEU A 109 -1.29 4.47 -2.11
N ASN A 110 -0.76 5.57 -2.66
CA ASN A 110 0.65 5.63 -3.04
C ASN A 110 1.52 5.93 -1.80
N LEU A 111 2.08 4.88 -1.22
CA LEU A 111 2.92 4.97 -0.02
C LEU A 111 4.14 5.88 -0.20
N ASN A 112 4.63 6.03 -1.44
CA ASN A 112 5.77 6.89 -1.74
C ASN A 112 5.43 8.39 -1.69
N ASN A 113 4.16 8.74 -1.81
CA ASN A 113 3.67 10.13 -1.78
C ASN A 113 3.15 10.56 -0.40
N ILE A 114 3.27 9.70 0.62
CA ILE A 114 2.86 10.08 1.98
C ILE A 114 3.87 11.10 2.52
N PRO A 115 3.42 12.30 2.91
CA PRO A 115 4.30 13.31 3.46
C PRO A 115 4.98 12.82 4.74
N ARG A 116 6.21 13.28 4.98
CA ARG A 116 6.95 12.94 6.21
C ARG A 116 6.58 13.82 7.39
N ASP A 117 6.01 15.00 7.12
CA ASP A 117 5.69 16.03 8.10
C ASP A 117 4.19 16.12 8.40
N ARG A 118 3.38 15.25 7.81
CA ARG A 118 1.92 15.25 7.93
C ARG A 118 1.38 13.83 8.00
N SER A 119 0.21 13.72 8.60
CA SER A 119 -0.50 12.45 8.72
C SER A 119 -0.96 11.90 7.37
N GLY A 120 -0.76 10.63 7.18
CA GLY A 120 -1.18 9.85 6.00
C GLY A 120 -1.51 8.43 6.38
N TYR A 121 -1.71 7.57 5.38
CA TYR A 121 -1.87 6.14 5.62
C TYR A 121 -0.69 5.58 6.45
N GLY A 122 -0.99 4.73 7.43
CA GLY A 122 -0.01 4.12 8.33
C GLY A 122 0.43 5.00 9.49
N SER A 123 0.08 6.31 9.49
CA SER A 123 0.45 7.22 10.58
C SER A 123 -0.27 6.88 11.88
N ARG A 124 0.46 7.01 12.99
CA ARG A 124 -0.07 6.96 14.36
C ARG A 124 -0.22 8.40 14.86
N ILE A 125 -1.39 8.75 15.33
CA ILE A 125 -1.77 10.10 15.72
C ILE A 125 -2.35 10.05 17.11
N VAL A 126 -1.87 10.91 18.00
CA VAL A 126 -2.51 11.15 19.29
C VAL A 126 -3.23 12.48 19.21
N VAL A 127 -4.51 12.45 19.50
CA VAL A 127 -5.36 13.64 19.56
C VAL A 127 -5.95 13.83 20.95
N VAL A 128 -6.22 15.06 21.31
CA VAL A 128 -6.98 15.43 22.52
C VAL A 128 -8.40 15.81 22.10
N ASP A 129 -9.39 15.17 22.66
CA ASP A 129 -10.80 15.58 22.55
C ASP A 129 -10.99 16.83 23.42
N LEU A 130 -11.14 17.99 22.80
CA LEU A 130 -11.18 19.28 23.50
C LEU A 130 -12.40 19.44 24.41
N ALA A 131 -13.50 18.69 24.15
CA ALA A 131 -14.66 18.72 25.02
C ALA A 131 -14.52 17.90 26.29
N ARG A 132 -13.67 16.85 26.26
CA ARG A 132 -13.54 15.88 27.35
C ARG A 132 -12.15 15.89 28.03
N ASP A 133 -11.18 16.58 27.42
CA ASP A 133 -9.76 16.59 27.81
C ASP A 133 -9.15 15.17 27.89
N VAL A 134 -9.52 14.31 26.90
CA VAL A 134 -9.07 12.91 26.87
C VAL A 134 -8.19 12.71 25.64
N LYS A 135 -6.98 12.14 25.87
CA LYS A 135 -6.08 11.71 24.79
C LYS A 135 -6.56 10.41 24.18
N VAL A 136 -6.69 10.40 22.85
CA VAL A 136 -7.08 9.23 22.06
C VAL A 136 -6.00 8.95 21.03
N LYS A 137 -5.63 7.67 20.90
CA LYS A 137 -4.64 7.22 19.92
C LYS A 137 -5.35 6.60 18.72
N TYR A 138 -5.02 7.08 17.53
CA TYR A 138 -5.53 6.55 16.28
C TYR A 138 -4.37 6.11 15.38
N LYS A 139 -4.61 5.06 14.58
CA LYS A 139 -3.77 4.68 13.46
C LYS A 139 -4.60 4.77 12.18
N LEU A 140 -4.12 5.51 11.20
CA LEU A 140 -4.77 5.62 9.90
C LEU A 140 -4.47 4.39 9.06
N VAL A 141 -5.52 3.68 8.65
CA VAL A 141 -5.42 2.39 7.94
C VAL A 141 -6.34 2.39 6.72
N SER A 142 -6.28 1.32 5.92
CA SER A 142 -7.26 1.08 4.86
C SER A 142 -8.63 0.73 5.43
N SER A 143 -9.67 0.78 4.60
CA SER A 143 -11.02 0.37 5.03
C SER A 143 -11.08 -1.11 5.44
N GLU A 144 -10.18 -1.94 4.89
CA GLU A 144 -10.09 -3.37 5.17
C GLU A 144 -9.49 -3.70 6.55
N GLU A 145 -8.65 -2.79 7.05
CA GLU A 145 -7.94 -2.95 8.32
C GLU A 145 -8.63 -2.21 9.46
N ALA A 146 -9.70 -1.44 9.16
CA ALA A 146 -10.36 -0.57 10.13
C ALA A 146 -10.99 -1.38 11.27
N ASP A 147 -10.67 -0.97 12.49
CA ASP A 147 -11.22 -1.51 13.75
C ASP A 147 -11.27 -0.37 14.76
N ALA A 148 -12.45 0.23 14.92
CA ALA A 148 -12.61 1.40 15.76
C ALA A 148 -12.31 1.12 17.25
N GLU A 149 -12.55 -0.11 17.73
CA GLU A 149 -12.28 -0.49 19.12
C GLU A 149 -10.78 -0.51 19.41
N LYS A 150 -9.97 -0.85 18.40
CA LYS A 150 -8.50 -0.84 18.48
C LYS A 150 -7.88 0.51 18.07
N GLY A 151 -8.70 1.51 17.76
CA GLY A 151 -8.22 2.81 17.27
C GLY A 151 -7.68 2.78 15.84
N LEU A 152 -7.99 1.71 15.06
CA LEU A 152 -7.64 1.61 13.64
C LEU A 152 -8.73 2.32 12.82
N ILE A 153 -8.42 3.49 12.33
CA ILE A 153 -9.39 4.36 11.66
C ILE A 153 -9.14 4.37 10.16
N SER A 154 -10.19 4.01 9.40
CA SER A 154 -10.11 4.08 7.93
C SER A 154 -9.88 5.51 7.45
N THR A 155 -8.94 5.69 6.51
CA THR A 155 -8.68 6.97 5.83
C THR A 155 -9.90 7.50 5.08
N THR A 156 -10.87 6.66 4.74
CA THR A 156 -12.13 7.03 4.07
C THR A 156 -13.26 7.40 5.04
N SER A 157 -13.10 7.11 6.33
CA SER A 157 -14.08 7.47 7.35
C SER A 157 -14.13 8.99 7.62
N PRO A 158 -15.21 9.55 8.19
CA PRO A 158 -15.26 10.98 8.52
C PRO A 158 -14.12 11.45 9.42
N ILE A 159 -13.79 10.68 10.47
CA ILE A 159 -12.67 10.97 11.37
C ILE A 159 -11.34 10.82 10.62
N GLY A 160 -11.14 9.74 9.85
CA GLY A 160 -9.92 9.51 9.10
C GLY A 160 -9.64 10.60 8.06
N ARG A 161 -10.67 11.05 7.33
CA ARG A 161 -10.54 12.17 6.38
C ARG A 161 -10.17 13.48 7.07
N ALA A 162 -10.74 13.76 8.23
CA ALA A 162 -10.40 14.96 8.99
C ALA A 162 -8.97 14.91 9.55
N LEU A 163 -8.48 13.73 9.89
CA LEU A 163 -7.12 13.50 10.36
C LEU A 163 -6.08 13.45 9.24
N LEU A 164 -6.44 13.21 7.98
CA LEU A 164 -5.50 13.19 6.86
C LEU A 164 -4.86 14.56 6.63
N ASN A 165 -3.56 14.53 6.30
CA ASN A 165 -2.76 15.71 5.95
C ASN A 165 -2.66 16.76 7.09
N ARG A 166 -2.73 16.32 8.35
CA ARG A 166 -2.62 17.17 9.55
C ARG A 166 -1.22 17.10 10.15
N LYS A 167 -0.87 18.18 10.87
CA LYS A 167 0.37 18.31 11.64
C LYS A 167 0.09 18.36 13.12
N VAL A 168 1.14 18.22 13.92
CA VAL A 168 1.07 18.47 15.36
C VAL A 168 0.70 19.94 15.60
N GLY A 169 -0.28 20.16 16.48
CA GLY A 169 -0.85 21.47 16.79
C GLY A 169 -2.04 21.86 15.93
N ASP A 170 -2.42 21.04 14.92
CA ASP A 170 -3.63 21.31 14.14
C ASP A 170 -4.89 20.95 14.93
N GLU A 171 -5.85 21.85 14.91
CA GLU A 171 -7.22 21.59 15.41
C GLU A 171 -8.09 21.06 14.25
N ILE A 172 -8.94 20.09 14.55
CA ILE A 172 -9.85 19.48 13.57
C ILE A 172 -11.25 19.37 14.14
N GLU A 173 -12.24 19.67 13.32
CA GLU A 173 -13.66 19.45 13.60
C GLU A 173 -14.12 18.21 12.82
N VAL A 174 -14.79 17.30 13.50
CA VAL A 174 -15.35 16.08 12.91
C VAL A 174 -16.84 16.02 13.16
N ALA A 175 -17.63 15.98 12.08
CA ALA A 175 -19.05 15.70 12.18
C ALA A 175 -19.25 14.19 12.44
N THR A 176 -19.84 13.86 13.58
CA THR A 176 -20.23 12.49 13.92
C THR A 176 -21.74 12.40 14.10
N PRO A 177 -22.36 11.21 14.06
CA PRO A 177 -23.79 11.05 14.35
C PRO A 177 -24.20 11.55 15.74
N ALA A 178 -23.24 11.60 16.68
CA ALA A 178 -23.42 12.10 18.04
C ALA A 178 -23.18 13.62 18.18
N GLY A 179 -22.96 14.33 17.07
CA GLY A 179 -22.65 15.76 17.05
C GLY A 179 -21.24 16.08 16.55
N LYS A 180 -20.89 17.35 16.57
CA LYS A 180 -19.55 17.82 16.23
C LYS A 180 -18.58 17.53 17.36
N LYS A 181 -17.40 17.05 17.02
CA LYS A 181 -16.28 16.85 17.95
C LYS A 181 -15.08 17.62 17.47
N GLU A 182 -14.40 18.24 18.39
CA GLU A 182 -13.19 18.99 18.16
C GLU A 182 -11.99 18.26 18.78
N PHE A 183 -10.93 18.13 18.01
CA PHE A 183 -9.73 17.46 18.44
C PHE A 183 -8.50 18.31 18.10
N GLU A 184 -7.49 18.28 18.95
CA GLU A 184 -6.17 18.81 18.70
C GLU A 184 -5.15 17.67 18.47
N VAL A 185 -4.33 17.76 17.44
CA VAL A 185 -3.27 16.80 17.16
C VAL A 185 -2.06 17.11 18.06
N VAL A 186 -1.76 16.25 19.02
CA VAL A 186 -0.64 16.47 19.95
C VAL A 186 0.61 15.67 19.64
N GLU A 187 0.46 14.51 18.98
CA GLU A 187 1.60 13.69 18.55
C GLU A 187 1.31 13.10 17.16
N LEU A 188 2.34 13.01 16.34
CA LEU A 188 2.28 12.39 15.02
C LEU A 188 3.53 11.56 14.79
N LEU A 189 3.34 10.29 14.45
CA LEU A 189 4.37 9.40 13.93
C LEU A 189 3.92 8.95 12.54
N THR A 190 4.69 9.29 11.53
CA THR A 190 4.38 8.91 10.15
C THR A 190 4.84 7.48 9.87
N ILE A 191 4.40 6.89 8.77
CA ILE A 191 4.87 5.57 8.33
C ILE A 191 6.39 5.54 8.08
N HIS A 192 7.01 6.70 7.92
CA HIS A 192 8.44 6.83 7.66
C HIS A 192 9.29 6.88 8.94
N ASP A 193 8.67 7.09 10.11
CA ASP A 193 9.37 7.21 11.40
C ASP A 193 9.67 5.83 12.04
N GLY A 194 9.26 4.75 11.38
CA GLY A 194 9.48 3.37 11.81
C GLY A 194 8.53 2.93 12.94
N GLU A 195 8.58 1.65 13.24
CA GLU A 195 7.95 1.05 14.43
C GLU A 195 8.86 1.20 15.66
#